data_592740a3e0790f3df8b673323b3b4a36
#
_entry.id   592740a3e0790f3df8b673323b3b4a36
#
_cell.length_a   1.000
_cell.length_b   1.000
_cell.length_c   1.000
_cell.angle_alpha   90.00
_cell.angle_beta   90.00
_cell.angle_gamma   90.00
#
_symmetry.space_group_name_H-M   'P 1'
#
loop_
_entity.id
_entity.type
_entity.pdbx_description
1 polymer ?
#
loop_
_entity_poly.entity_id
_entity_poly.type
_entity_poly.pdbx_seq_one_letter_code
_entity_poly.pdbx_strand_id
1 'polypeptide(L)'
;MNTTATAYKEGFTYQQVLEYATELLSDRNVCLLSLGAFGGYITVGFDHTVPNVSGEYDFKIYGNAAYDIYGTNEDKPGGSAEPGIVLVSKDTNGNGLPDDKWYELAGSEYNSPSTIRNYEITYYRPELPGDNVQWTDNQGGQGEIK
;
A
#
# COMPACT_ATOMS: atom_id res chain seq x y z
N MET A 1 0.83 -7.53 20.62
CA MET A 1 1.91 -7.90 19.69
C MET A 1 1.35 -7.77 18.30
N ASN A 2 1.81 -6.78 17.53
CA ASN A 2 1.41 -6.68 16.13
C ASN A 2 2.17 -7.75 15.35
N THR A 3 1.47 -8.80 14.98
CA THR A 3 2.02 -9.77 14.03
C THR A 3 1.78 -9.22 12.64
N THR A 4 2.84 -8.79 11.98
CA THR A 4 2.77 -8.46 10.55
C THR A 4 2.42 -9.76 9.81
N ALA A 5 1.22 -9.83 9.27
CA ALA A 5 0.83 -10.94 8.43
C ALA A 5 1.12 -10.57 6.98
N THR A 6 1.85 -11.41 6.29
CA THR A 6 1.95 -11.33 4.83
C THR A 6 0.81 -12.15 4.25
N ALA A 7 0.14 -11.63 3.23
CA ALA A 7 -0.87 -12.41 2.51
C ALA A 7 -0.28 -13.64 1.80
N TYR A 8 1.04 -13.68 1.67
CA TYR A 8 1.75 -14.82 1.07
C TYR A 8 2.27 -15.77 2.15
N LYS A 9 1.99 -17.06 1.98
CA LYS A 9 2.65 -18.17 2.68
C LYS A 9 3.18 -19.13 1.62
N GLU A 10 4.33 -19.72 1.89
CA GLU A 10 4.92 -20.72 0.98
C GLU A 10 3.91 -21.84 0.68
N GLY A 11 3.76 -22.16 -0.60
CA GLY A 11 2.82 -23.17 -1.08
C GLY A 11 1.39 -22.66 -1.33
N PHE A 12 1.08 -21.39 -1.06
CA PHE A 12 -0.23 -20.83 -1.39
C PHE A 12 -0.39 -20.69 -2.91
N THR A 13 -1.58 -21.06 -3.40
CA THR A 13 -2.02 -20.68 -4.73
C THR A 13 -2.41 -19.20 -4.74
N TYR A 14 -2.47 -18.59 -5.92
CA TYR A 14 -2.93 -17.20 -6.06
C TYR A 14 -4.31 -16.97 -5.45
N GLN A 15 -5.24 -17.90 -5.63
CA GLN A 15 -6.58 -17.82 -5.04
C GLN A 15 -6.54 -17.81 -3.50
N GLN A 16 -5.71 -18.66 -2.90
CA GLN A 16 -5.53 -18.69 -1.44
C GLN A 16 -4.90 -17.40 -0.91
N VAL A 17 -4.00 -16.76 -1.68
CA VAL A 17 -3.44 -15.46 -1.33
C VAL A 17 -4.54 -14.40 -1.30
N LEU A 18 -5.43 -14.37 -2.30
CA LEU A 18 -6.54 -13.42 -2.35
C LEU A 18 -7.54 -13.62 -1.21
N GLU A 19 -7.93 -14.86 -0.93
CA GLU A 19 -8.84 -15.19 0.17
C GLU A 19 -8.27 -14.76 1.51
N TYR A 20 -7.01 -15.06 1.76
CA TYR A 20 -6.33 -14.66 3.00
C TYR A 20 -6.16 -13.14 3.11
N ALA A 21 -5.82 -12.45 2.02
CA ALA A 21 -5.76 -10.99 2.00
C ALA A 21 -7.13 -10.36 2.32
N THR A 22 -8.21 -10.93 1.78
CA THR A 22 -9.58 -10.48 2.05
C THR A 22 -9.94 -10.67 3.52
N GLU A 23 -9.59 -11.80 4.11
CA GLU A 23 -9.77 -12.06 5.56
C GLU A 23 -9.02 -11.02 6.40
N LEU A 24 -7.76 -10.75 6.08
CA LEU A 24 -6.94 -9.75 6.79
C LEU A 24 -7.53 -8.34 6.70
N LEU A 25 -8.06 -7.95 5.56
CA LEU A 25 -8.64 -6.62 5.36
C LEU A 25 -10.00 -6.45 6.04
N SER A 26 -10.73 -7.53 6.24
CA SER A 26 -12.04 -7.52 6.91
C SER A 26 -11.95 -7.46 8.43
N ASP A 27 -10.83 -7.87 9.02
CA ASP A 27 -10.61 -7.84 10.48
C ASP A 27 -9.96 -6.52 10.92
N ARG A 28 -10.72 -5.69 11.61
CA ARG A 28 -10.27 -4.38 12.13
C ARG A 28 -9.19 -4.47 13.19
N ASN A 29 -8.96 -5.63 13.77
CA ASN A 29 -8.28 -5.68 15.06
C ASN A 29 -6.79 -6.00 14.97
N VAL A 30 -6.26 -6.54 13.89
CA VAL A 30 -4.99 -7.24 14.06
C VAL A 30 -4.01 -7.19 12.91
N CYS A 31 -4.41 -6.92 11.67
CA CYS A 31 -3.55 -7.33 10.57
C CYS A 31 -3.09 -6.18 9.69
N LEU A 32 -1.78 -6.15 9.48
CA LEU A 32 -1.15 -5.37 8.42
C LEU A 32 -1.00 -6.26 7.19
N LEU A 33 -1.42 -5.74 6.05
CA LEU A 33 -1.16 -6.36 4.77
C LEU A 33 0.13 -5.78 4.19
N SER A 34 1.12 -6.62 3.99
CA SER A 34 2.36 -6.22 3.32
C SER A 34 2.13 -6.14 1.82
N LEU A 35 2.36 -4.98 1.24
CA LEU A 35 2.30 -4.77 -0.21
C LEU A 35 3.64 -5.04 -0.91
N GLY A 36 4.68 -5.37 -0.14
CA GLY A 36 6.01 -5.63 -0.65
C GLY A 36 6.85 -4.37 -0.85
N ALA A 37 7.64 -4.34 -1.91
CA ALA A 37 8.51 -3.22 -2.24
C ALA A 37 7.74 -2.05 -2.87
N PHE A 38 8.44 -0.93 -3.14
CA PHE A 38 7.87 0.22 -3.82
C PHE A 38 7.15 -0.19 -5.12
N GLY A 39 5.95 0.34 -5.31
CA GLY A 39 5.07 -0.03 -6.42
C GLY A 39 4.11 -1.19 -6.11
N GLY A 40 4.23 -1.82 -4.95
CA GLY A 40 3.24 -2.80 -4.50
C GLY A 40 1.88 -2.16 -4.26
N TYR A 41 0.82 -2.84 -4.64
CA TYR A 41 -0.54 -2.34 -4.50
C TYR A 41 -1.53 -3.47 -4.22
N ILE A 42 -2.68 -3.09 -3.73
CA ILE A 42 -3.85 -3.94 -3.62
C ILE A 42 -5.06 -3.21 -4.20
N THR A 43 -5.87 -3.94 -4.93
CA THR A 43 -7.16 -3.47 -5.44
C THR A 43 -8.27 -4.17 -4.68
N VAL A 44 -9.21 -3.40 -4.15
CA VAL A 44 -10.38 -3.92 -3.44
C VAL A 44 -11.65 -3.40 -4.10
N GLY A 45 -12.68 -4.22 -4.12
CA GLY A 45 -14.02 -3.83 -4.53
C GLY A 45 -14.97 -3.81 -3.34
N PHE A 46 -16.01 -3.01 -3.44
CA PHE A 46 -17.11 -3.02 -2.49
C PHE A 46 -18.27 -3.85 -3.09
N ASP A 47 -18.94 -4.62 -2.25
CA ASP A 47 -20.12 -5.41 -2.63
C ASP A 47 -21.41 -4.56 -2.72
N HIS A 48 -21.28 -3.26 -2.48
CA HIS A 48 -22.35 -2.28 -2.52
C HIS A 48 -21.84 -0.95 -3.04
N THR A 49 -22.75 -0.06 -3.42
CA THR A 49 -22.41 1.30 -3.82
C THR A 49 -21.94 2.10 -2.62
N VAL A 50 -20.78 2.73 -2.72
CA VAL A 50 -20.29 3.71 -1.75
C VAL A 50 -20.96 5.06 -2.07
N PRO A 51 -21.85 5.58 -1.21
CA PRO A 51 -22.51 6.86 -1.46
C PRO A 51 -21.52 8.01 -1.25
N ASN A 52 -21.59 9.01 -2.11
CA ASN A 52 -20.87 10.27 -1.89
C ASN A 52 -21.78 11.22 -1.12
N VAL A 53 -21.50 11.41 0.16
CA VAL A 53 -22.29 12.28 1.04
C VAL A 53 -21.53 13.58 1.28
N SER A 54 -22.15 14.69 0.91
CA SER A 54 -21.51 16.02 1.04
C SER A 54 -21.17 16.34 2.50
N GLY A 55 -19.88 16.62 2.75
CA GLY A 55 -19.37 16.99 4.06
C GLY A 55 -19.01 15.81 4.96
N GLU A 56 -19.12 14.57 4.48
CA GLU A 56 -18.71 13.36 5.18
C GLU A 56 -17.62 12.60 4.43
N TYR A 57 -16.94 11.68 5.11
CA TYR A 57 -15.99 10.79 4.47
C TYR A 57 -16.71 9.54 3.96
N ASP A 58 -16.51 9.22 2.70
CA ASP A 58 -17.17 8.08 2.06
C ASP A 58 -16.59 6.73 2.51
N PHE A 59 -15.29 6.69 2.82
CA PHE A 59 -14.60 5.51 3.34
C PHE A 59 -13.38 5.90 4.17
N LYS A 60 -12.80 4.95 4.89
CA LYS A 60 -11.60 5.12 5.70
C LYS A 60 -10.62 3.99 5.46
N ILE A 61 -9.36 4.37 5.24
CA ILE A 61 -8.24 3.42 5.14
C ILE A 61 -7.39 3.57 6.41
N TYR A 62 -7.11 2.45 7.07
CA TYR A 62 -6.22 2.42 8.22
C TYR A 62 -4.81 2.08 7.76
N GLY A 63 -3.87 2.98 7.99
CA GLY A 63 -2.45 2.74 7.78
C GLY A 63 -1.78 2.14 9.02
N ASN A 64 -0.48 1.91 8.90
CA ASN A 64 0.37 1.34 9.95
C ASN A 64 1.24 2.37 10.67
N ALA A 65 0.95 3.65 10.54
CA ALA A 65 1.70 4.69 11.23
C ALA A 65 1.69 4.47 12.75
N ALA A 66 2.85 4.52 13.36
CA ALA A 66 3.01 4.34 14.79
C ALA A 66 4.01 5.34 15.35
N TYR A 67 3.77 5.85 16.54
CA TYR A 67 4.76 6.61 17.28
C TYR A 67 5.78 5.67 17.92
N ASP A 68 7.03 6.12 17.97
CA ASP A 68 8.07 5.45 18.73
C ASP A 68 7.82 5.69 20.24
N ILE A 69 7.32 4.67 20.92
CA ILE A 69 7.05 4.72 22.35
C ILE A 69 8.34 4.67 23.21
N TYR A 70 9.47 4.37 22.60
CA TYR A 70 10.78 4.35 23.25
C TYR A 70 11.62 5.59 22.94
N GLY A 71 11.11 6.50 22.12
CA GLY A 71 11.75 7.76 21.79
C GLY A 71 11.85 8.65 23.02
N THR A 72 13.08 8.94 23.42
CA THR A 72 13.41 9.70 24.66
C THR A 72 13.25 11.20 24.49
N ASN A 73 12.74 11.69 23.38
CA ASN A 73 12.64 13.13 23.10
C ASN A 73 11.16 13.53 23.01
N GLU A 74 10.60 14.03 24.12
CA GLU A 74 9.21 14.49 24.21
C GLU A 74 8.87 15.61 23.21
N ASP A 75 9.87 16.40 22.78
CA ASP A 75 9.71 17.52 21.85
C ASP A 75 9.67 17.07 20.38
N LYS A 76 10.15 15.86 20.08
CA LYS A 76 10.18 15.28 18.74
C LYS A 76 9.89 13.79 18.80
N PRO A 77 8.62 13.41 18.95
CA PRO A 77 8.29 11.98 18.95
C PRO A 77 8.74 11.37 17.63
N GLY A 78 9.58 10.36 17.71
CA GLY A 78 9.92 9.49 16.59
C GLY A 78 8.72 8.66 16.20
N GLY A 79 8.79 8.03 15.05
CA GLY A 79 7.73 7.16 14.59
C GLY A 79 8.05 6.54 13.24
N SER A 80 7.18 5.64 12.82
CA SER A 80 7.18 5.07 11.49
C SER A 80 5.89 5.47 10.80
N ALA A 81 6.01 5.92 9.56
CA ALA A 81 4.88 6.17 8.67
C ALA A 81 5.22 5.62 7.30
N GLU A 82 4.32 4.81 6.77
CA GLU A 82 4.44 4.22 5.44
C GLU A 82 3.25 4.69 4.60
N PRO A 83 3.30 5.96 4.14
CA PRO A 83 2.18 6.54 3.39
C PRO A 83 2.02 5.83 2.04
N GLY A 84 0.77 5.74 1.60
CA GLY A 84 0.42 5.20 0.30
C GLY A 84 -0.40 6.19 -0.52
N ILE A 85 -0.47 5.94 -1.82
CA ILE A 85 -1.37 6.63 -2.74
C ILE A 85 -2.67 5.86 -2.79
N VAL A 86 -3.78 6.56 -2.75
CA VAL A 86 -5.11 5.98 -2.90
C VAL A 86 -5.68 6.39 -4.25
N LEU A 87 -6.07 5.40 -5.02
CA LEU A 87 -6.77 5.60 -6.28
C LEU A 87 -8.18 5.03 -6.16
N VAL A 88 -9.12 5.65 -6.84
CA VAL A 88 -10.49 5.18 -6.95
C VAL A 88 -10.87 5.00 -8.41
N SER A 89 -11.65 4.00 -8.69
CA SER A 89 -12.24 3.75 -9.99
C SER A 89 -13.72 3.46 -9.84
N LYS A 90 -14.52 3.91 -10.77
CA LYS A 90 -15.93 3.56 -10.85
C LYS A 90 -16.10 2.51 -11.95
N ASP A 91 -16.71 1.38 -11.59
CA ASP A 91 -17.15 0.39 -12.57
C ASP A 91 -18.25 1.01 -13.44
N THR A 92 -17.89 1.43 -14.63
CA THR A 92 -18.80 2.11 -15.57
C THR A 92 -19.47 1.16 -16.55
N ASN A 93 -18.86 0.00 -16.74
CA ASN A 93 -19.36 -1.04 -17.65
C ASN A 93 -20.12 -2.17 -16.93
N GLY A 94 -20.09 -2.19 -15.58
CA GLY A 94 -20.84 -3.15 -14.75
C GLY A 94 -20.25 -4.55 -14.76
N ASN A 95 -18.95 -4.72 -15.10
CA ASN A 95 -18.32 -6.03 -15.21
C ASN A 95 -17.65 -6.50 -13.89
N GLY A 96 -17.57 -5.66 -12.88
CA GLY A 96 -16.95 -5.96 -11.58
C GLY A 96 -15.42 -6.06 -11.63
N LEU A 97 -14.78 -5.62 -12.72
CA LEU A 97 -13.33 -5.68 -12.89
C LEU A 97 -12.70 -4.29 -12.69
N PRO A 98 -11.44 -4.22 -12.24
CA PRO A 98 -10.73 -2.95 -12.04
C PRO A 98 -10.08 -2.43 -13.34
N ASP A 99 -10.83 -2.45 -14.46
CA ASP A 99 -10.36 -2.12 -15.80
C ASP A 99 -10.82 -0.74 -16.31
N ASP A 100 -11.58 -0.01 -15.50
CA ASP A 100 -12.02 1.34 -15.76
C ASP A 100 -10.94 2.38 -15.37
N LYS A 101 -11.23 3.65 -15.66
CA LYS A 101 -10.30 4.75 -15.38
C LYS A 101 -10.12 4.97 -13.88
N TRP A 102 -8.88 5.02 -13.44
CA TRP A 102 -8.48 5.33 -12.08
C TRP A 102 -8.21 6.81 -11.87
N TYR A 103 -8.54 7.30 -10.68
CA TYR A 103 -8.33 8.68 -10.24
C TYR A 103 -7.61 8.68 -8.90
N GLU A 104 -6.52 9.44 -8.83
CA GLU A 104 -5.79 9.64 -7.57
C GLU A 104 -6.56 10.59 -6.66
N LEU A 105 -6.74 10.20 -5.40
CA LEU A 105 -7.25 11.07 -4.36
C LEU A 105 -6.13 11.98 -3.85
N ALA A 106 -6.41 13.28 -3.80
CA ALA A 106 -5.44 14.26 -3.33
C ALA A 106 -5.20 14.10 -1.82
N GLY A 107 -4.08 13.49 -1.45
CA GLY A 107 -3.59 13.44 -0.07
C GLY A 107 -2.90 14.73 0.36
N SER A 108 -2.41 14.77 1.61
CA SER A 108 -1.76 15.95 2.20
C SER A 108 -0.59 16.47 1.38
N GLU A 109 0.19 15.58 0.80
CA GLU A 109 1.39 15.91 0.04
C GLU A 109 1.14 16.04 -1.47
N TYR A 110 -0.11 15.92 -1.92
CA TYR A 110 -0.44 15.95 -3.36
C TYR A 110 0.08 17.20 -4.08
N ASN A 111 0.03 18.37 -3.43
CA ASN A 111 0.50 19.64 -3.98
C ASN A 111 1.85 20.10 -3.39
N SER A 112 2.54 19.24 -2.63
CA SER A 112 3.84 19.59 -2.07
C SER A 112 4.88 19.75 -3.18
N PRO A 113 5.72 20.79 -3.13
CA PRO A 113 6.81 20.97 -4.10
C PRO A 113 7.88 19.87 -4.02
N SER A 114 7.88 19.11 -2.92
CA SER A 114 8.80 17.97 -2.72
C SER A 114 8.26 16.67 -3.30
N THR A 115 7.00 16.65 -3.76
CA THR A 115 6.39 15.44 -4.31
C THR A 115 6.93 15.16 -5.71
N ILE A 116 7.60 14.03 -5.85
CA ILE A 116 8.07 13.53 -7.15
C ILE A 116 6.91 12.77 -7.80
N ARG A 117 6.46 13.25 -8.93
CA ARG A 117 5.41 12.59 -9.70
C ARG A 117 6.00 11.63 -10.72
N ASN A 118 5.26 10.57 -11.02
CA ASN A 118 5.69 9.51 -11.94
C ASN A 118 7.04 8.92 -11.53
N TYR A 119 7.22 8.74 -10.21
CA TYR A 119 8.42 8.08 -9.70
C TYR A 119 8.36 6.60 -10.02
N GLU A 120 9.42 6.08 -10.61
CA GLU A 120 9.51 4.69 -11.05
C GLU A 120 10.78 4.05 -10.51
N ILE A 121 10.65 2.82 -10.04
CA ILE A 121 11.77 1.97 -9.64
C ILE A 121 11.79 0.71 -10.50
N THR A 122 12.99 0.35 -10.94
CA THR A 122 13.25 -0.93 -11.59
C THR A 122 14.05 -1.82 -10.65
N TYR A 123 13.49 -2.99 -10.33
CA TYR A 123 14.17 -4.03 -9.54
C TYR A 123 14.76 -5.06 -10.48
N TYR A 124 16.01 -5.44 -10.22
CA TYR A 124 16.72 -6.44 -11.01
C TYR A 124 16.71 -7.78 -10.27
N ARG A 125 16.24 -8.82 -10.96
CA ARG A 125 16.21 -10.16 -10.38
C ARG A 125 17.63 -10.62 -10.07
N PRO A 126 17.94 -11.04 -8.83
CA PRO A 126 19.24 -11.57 -8.48
C PRO A 126 19.52 -12.92 -9.18
N GLU A 127 20.79 -13.25 -9.37
CA GLU A 127 21.21 -14.53 -10.00
C GLU A 127 20.92 -15.71 -9.09
N LEU A 128 21.16 -15.57 -7.79
CA LEU A 128 20.94 -16.62 -6.79
C LEU A 128 19.87 -16.20 -5.77
N PRO A 129 19.06 -17.15 -5.28
CA PRO A 129 18.16 -16.91 -4.16
C PRO A 129 18.95 -16.47 -2.93
N GLY A 130 18.52 -15.35 -2.33
CA GLY A 130 19.17 -14.78 -1.15
C GLY A 130 20.20 -13.69 -1.44
N ASP A 131 20.55 -13.46 -2.69
CA ASP A 131 21.35 -12.30 -3.08
C ASP A 131 20.52 -11.01 -2.96
N ASN A 132 21.23 -9.89 -2.81
CA ASN A 132 20.59 -8.58 -2.75
C ASN A 132 19.92 -8.24 -4.09
N VAL A 133 18.73 -7.63 -4.00
CA VAL A 133 17.99 -7.14 -5.16
C VAL A 133 18.49 -5.73 -5.50
N GLN A 134 19.16 -5.58 -6.61
CA GLN A 134 19.59 -4.29 -7.11
C GLN A 134 18.40 -3.51 -7.67
N TRP A 135 18.44 -2.18 -7.54
CA TRP A 135 17.42 -1.31 -8.11
C TRP A 135 18.01 -0.01 -8.69
N THR A 136 17.31 0.54 -9.64
CA THR A 136 17.52 1.89 -10.16
C THR A 136 16.19 2.64 -10.21
N ASP A 137 16.21 3.97 -10.24
CA ASP A 137 15.03 4.80 -10.40
C ASP A 137 15.14 5.77 -11.58
N ASN A 138 14.03 6.40 -11.90
CA ASN A 138 13.96 7.39 -12.98
C ASN A 138 14.49 8.80 -12.58
N GLN A 139 15.02 8.94 -11.37
CA GLN A 139 15.68 10.17 -10.87
C GLN A 139 17.21 10.02 -10.87
N GLY A 140 17.74 8.88 -11.30
CA GLY A 140 19.17 8.57 -11.31
C GLY A 140 19.68 7.96 -10.00
N GLY A 141 18.80 7.59 -9.10
CA GLY A 141 19.12 6.81 -7.91
C GLY A 141 19.37 5.34 -8.21
N GLN A 142 20.19 4.71 -7.38
CA GLN A 142 20.44 3.27 -7.43
C GLN A 142 20.80 2.74 -6.04
N GLY A 143 20.55 1.46 -5.81
CA GLY A 143 20.87 0.82 -4.54
C GLY A 143 20.56 -0.66 -4.54
N GLU A 144 20.50 -1.23 -3.34
CA GLU A 144 20.19 -2.65 -3.13
C GLU A 144 19.28 -2.86 -1.94
N ILE A 145 18.46 -3.91 -2.00
CA ILE A 145 17.62 -4.41 -0.92
C ILE A 145 18.16 -5.76 -0.49
N LYS A 146 18.29 -5.95 0.82
CA LYS A 146 18.70 -7.21 1.43
C LYS A 146 17.50 -8.10 1.72
#